data_aadb309e180887606993edeeca4dbb1d
#
_entry.id   aadb309e180887606993edeeca4dbb1d
#
_cell.length_a   1.000
_cell.length_b   1.000
_cell.length_c   1.000
_cell.angle_alpha   90.00
_cell.angle_beta   90.00
_cell.angle_gamma   90.00
#
_symmetry.space_group_name_H-M   'P 1'
#
loop_
_entity.id
_entity.type
_entity.pdbx_description
1 polymer ?
#
loop_
_entity_poly.entity_id
_entity_poly.type
_entity_poly.pdbx_seq_one_letter_code
_entity_poly.pdbx_strand_id
1 'polypeptide(L)'
;MGVTAGYARLISRGKVRIGGRDAYHIQIKAWTTGTLALLFPISESFDYYLDAATLTPIRRDSVIRKINRPEIVLFDQEKGTITHWYGDTMEVRKKKQIPPPDFYEGVGATYFFRTRGFGDRSVSIRVFGGRKVYRVSTESAGVETIPYGNGKVETVLVKPIYKEEGGSGEKSMLGELLVWVSRDPRRVPVKLYASFTKGLEWRLVGELQSGLPAPIQQ
;
A
#
# COMPACT_ATOMS: atom_id res chain seq x y z
N MET A 1 16.50 18.56 10.40
CA MET A 1 15.81 17.67 11.38
C MET A 1 14.45 17.33 10.85
N GLY A 2 14.05 16.04 10.90
CA GLY A 2 12.70 15.61 10.56
C GLY A 2 11.79 15.69 11.80
N VAL A 3 10.48 15.88 11.56
CA VAL A 3 9.46 15.84 12.62
C VAL A 3 8.62 14.59 12.41
N THR A 4 8.35 13.85 13.49
CA THR A 4 7.44 12.70 13.40
C THR A 4 6.02 13.20 13.08
N ALA A 5 5.57 12.87 11.88
CA ALA A 5 4.26 13.29 11.37
C ALA A 5 3.12 12.43 11.92
N GLY A 6 3.36 11.15 12.16
CA GLY A 6 2.35 10.20 12.61
C GLY A 6 2.84 8.77 12.59
N TYR A 7 1.91 7.86 12.80
CA TYR A 7 2.14 6.41 12.79
C TYR A 7 1.14 5.70 11.91
N ALA A 8 1.53 4.57 11.39
CA ALA A 8 0.63 3.61 10.77
C ALA A 8 0.88 2.22 11.36
N ARG A 9 -0.19 1.46 11.57
CA ARG A 9 -0.14 0.07 12.00
C ARG A 9 -0.80 -0.80 10.95
N LEU A 10 -0.06 -1.77 10.43
CA LEU A 10 -0.57 -2.80 9.55
C LEU A 10 -0.72 -4.09 10.36
N ILE A 11 -1.90 -4.69 10.33
CA ILE A 11 -2.27 -5.86 11.10
C ILE A 11 -2.84 -6.90 10.16
N SER A 12 -2.23 -8.09 10.08
CA SER A 12 -2.85 -9.25 9.46
C SER A 12 -3.85 -9.86 10.43
N ARG A 13 -5.12 -9.91 10.04
CA ARG A 13 -6.21 -10.53 10.79
C ARG A 13 -6.44 -12.00 10.44
N GLY A 14 -5.61 -12.53 9.52
CA GLY A 14 -5.71 -13.91 9.06
C GLY A 14 -6.64 -14.09 7.87
N LYS A 15 -7.04 -15.34 7.64
CA LYS A 15 -7.97 -15.71 6.57
C LYS A 15 -9.41 -15.55 7.03
N VAL A 16 -10.24 -15.04 6.14
CA VAL A 16 -11.70 -14.91 6.33
C VAL A 16 -12.40 -15.35 5.05
N ARG A 17 -13.71 -15.59 5.12
CA ARG A 17 -14.53 -15.88 3.95
C ARG A 17 -15.43 -14.69 3.66
N ILE A 18 -15.35 -14.15 2.44
CA ILE A 18 -16.14 -13.00 2.01
C ILE A 18 -16.69 -13.23 0.61
N GLY A 19 -18.00 -13.08 0.45
CA GLY A 19 -18.67 -13.34 -0.84
C GLY A 19 -18.44 -14.76 -1.39
N GLY A 20 -18.28 -15.75 -0.50
CA GLY A 20 -18.01 -17.14 -0.89
C GLY A 20 -16.54 -17.45 -1.24
N ARG A 21 -15.62 -16.46 -1.19
CA ARG A 21 -14.19 -16.58 -1.49
C ARG A 21 -13.36 -16.52 -0.23
N ASP A 22 -12.25 -17.25 -0.18
CA ASP A 22 -11.25 -17.13 0.87
C ASP A 22 -10.43 -15.88 0.63
N ALA A 23 -10.25 -15.08 1.65
CA ALA A 23 -9.54 -13.81 1.59
C ALA A 23 -8.60 -13.63 2.77
N TYR A 24 -7.49 -12.90 2.57
CA TYR A 24 -6.70 -12.34 3.65
C TYR A 24 -7.30 -11.01 4.09
N HIS A 25 -7.56 -10.87 5.39
CA HIS A 25 -7.98 -9.61 5.98
C HIS A 25 -6.77 -8.85 6.53
N ILE A 26 -6.49 -7.69 5.93
CA ILE A 26 -5.41 -6.79 6.33
C ILE A 26 -6.02 -5.48 6.80
N GLN A 27 -5.74 -5.11 8.04
CA GLN A 27 -6.18 -3.83 8.60
C GLN A 27 -5.01 -2.85 8.64
N ILE A 28 -5.25 -1.61 8.21
CA ILE A 28 -4.31 -0.50 8.33
C ILE A 28 -4.98 0.58 9.15
N LYS A 29 -4.30 1.04 10.21
CA LYS A 29 -4.69 2.22 10.99
C LYS A 29 -3.58 3.25 10.87
N ALA A 30 -3.94 4.49 10.57
CA ALA A 30 -3.00 5.61 10.46
C ALA A 30 -3.49 6.81 11.25
N TRP A 31 -2.57 7.48 11.94
CA TRP A 31 -2.90 8.68 12.72
C TRP A 31 -1.72 9.64 12.78
N THR A 32 -2.03 10.93 12.81
CA THR A 32 -1.05 12.01 13.04
C THR A 32 -0.79 12.21 14.53
N THR A 33 0.38 12.76 14.87
CA THR A 33 0.81 13.03 16.26
C THR A 33 1.42 14.43 16.40
N GLY A 34 1.64 14.84 17.63
CA GLY A 34 2.29 16.11 17.97
C GLY A 34 1.58 17.32 17.37
N THR A 35 2.34 18.34 17.04
CA THR A 35 1.82 19.60 16.47
C THR A 35 1.07 19.39 15.16
N LEU A 36 1.47 18.38 14.37
CA LEU A 36 0.78 18.09 13.11
C LEU A 36 -0.65 17.59 13.33
N ALA A 37 -0.90 16.88 14.44
CA ALA A 37 -2.25 16.42 14.78
C ALA A 37 -3.21 17.57 15.11
N LEU A 38 -2.70 18.72 15.55
CA LEU A 38 -3.51 19.92 15.81
C LEU A 38 -3.90 20.63 14.51
N LEU A 39 -3.01 20.63 13.52
CA LEU A 39 -3.23 21.31 12.24
C LEU A 39 -3.95 20.40 11.22
N PHE A 40 -3.59 19.12 11.21
CA PHE A 40 -4.08 18.11 10.26
C PHE A 40 -4.41 16.82 11.01
N PRO A 41 -5.52 16.75 11.76
CA PRO A 41 -5.91 15.55 12.48
C PRO A 41 -6.31 14.44 11.50
N ILE A 42 -5.46 13.43 11.37
CA ILE A 42 -5.73 12.19 10.64
C ILE A 42 -5.92 11.08 11.67
N SER A 43 -6.97 10.30 11.52
CA SER A 43 -7.18 9.06 12.24
C SER A 43 -8.07 8.18 11.37
N GLU A 44 -7.44 7.36 10.54
CA GLU A 44 -8.11 6.56 9.51
C GLU A 44 -7.88 5.07 9.77
N SER A 45 -8.88 4.27 9.44
CA SER A 45 -8.81 2.82 9.45
C SER A 45 -9.31 2.29 8.12
N PHE A 46 -8.53 1.36 7.58
CA PHE A 46 -8.85 0.66 6.33
C PHE A 46 -8.79 -0.84 6.60
N ASP A 47 -9.82 -1.55 6.17
CA ASP A 47 -9.88 -3.00 6.18
C ASP A 47 -9.87 -3.50 4.73
N TYR A 48 -8.79 -4.17 4.33
CA TYR A 48 -8.58 -4.73 3.01
C TYR A 48 -8.87 -6.22 3.02
N TYR A 49 -9.61 -6.68 2.04
CA TYR A 49 -9.88 -8.10 1.81
C TYR A 49 -9.29 -8.48 0.46
N LEU A 50 -8.22 -9.26 0.50
CA LEU A 50 -7.46 -9.70 -0.68
C LEU A 50 -7.77 -11.16 -0.94
N ASP A 51 -8.07 -11.54 -2.17
CA ASP A 51 -8.25 -12.92 -2.58
C ASP A 51 -7.05 -13.77 -2.15
N ALA A 52 -7.29 -14.90 -1.49
CA ALA A 52 -6.23 -15.69 -0.88
C ALA A 52 -5.31 -16.39 -1.89
N ALA A 53 -5.76 -16.58 -3.13
CA ALA A 53 -4.99 -17.22 -4.19
C ALA A 53 -4.20 -16.21 -5.03
N THR A 54 -4.83 -15.06 -5.37
CA THR A 54 -4.29 -14.09 -6.33
C THR A 54 -3.75 -12.81 -5.69
N LEU A 55 -4.13 -12.51 -4.43
CA LEU A 55 -3.85 -11.25 -3.72
C LEU A 55 -4.48 -10.02 -4.37
N THR A 56 -5.39 -10.21 -5.33
CA THR A 56 -6.18 -9.12 -5.91
C THR A 56 -7.23 -8.64 -4.91
N PRO A 57 -7.61 -7.34 -4.92
CA PRO A 57 -8.60 -6.83 -3.99
C PRO A 57 -9.99 -7.40 -4.31
N ILE A 58 -10.72 -7.78 -3.25
CA ILE A 58 -12.16 -8.13 -3.29
C ILE A 58 -12.97 -6.96 -2.74
N ARG A 59 -12.55 -6.44 -1.59
CA ARG A 59 -13.25 -5.39 -0.87
C ARG A 59 -12.29 -4.55 -0.05
N ARG A 60 -12.62 -3.27 0.12
CA ARG A 60 -12.01 -2.38 1.09
C ARG A 60 -13.09 -1.62 1.85
N ASP A 61 -13.01 -1.67 3.16
CA ASP A 61 -13.84 -0.86 4.05
C ASP A 61 -12.99 0.25 4.66
N SER A 62 -13.54 1.45 4.76
CA SER A 62 -12.88 2.57 5.43
C SER A 62 -13.89 3.48 6.09
N VAL A 63 -13.44 4.16 7.14
CA VAL A 63 -14.20 5.24 7.75
C VAL A 63 -13.42 6.53 7.54
N ILE A 64 -13.96 7.43 6.73
CA ILE A 64 -13.39 8.75 6.50
C ILE A 64 -13.81 9.65 7.66
N ARG A 65 -12.98 9.72 8.72
CA ARG A 65 -13.35 10.45 9.96
C ARG A 65 -13.65 11.92 9.76
N LYS A 66 -13.00 12.59 8.82
CA LYS A 66 -13.28 14.01 8.53
C LYS A 66 -14.75 14.30 8.25
N ILE A 67 -15.46 13.31 7.71
CA ILE A 67 -16.89 13.41 7.37
C ILE A 67 -17.72 12.34 8.10
N ASN A 68 -17.10 11.55 8.96
CA ASN A 68 -17.66 10.42 9.69
C ASN A 68 -18.54 9.51 8.83
N ARG A 69 -18.10 9.23 7.60
CA ARG A 69 -18.85 8.42 6.65
C ARG A 69 -18.13 7.13 6.35
N PRO A 70 -18.81 5.99 6.47
CA PRO A 70 -18.27 4.72 5.99
C PRO A 70 -18.16 4.74 4.46
N GLU A 71 -17.08 4.19 3.94
CA GLU A 71 -16.89 3.90 2.52
C GLU A 71 -16.63 2.40 2.37
N ILE A 72 -17.36 1.78 1.46
CA ILE A 72 -17.09 0.42 1.00
C ILE A 72 -16.75 0.46 -0.47
N VAL A 73 -15.63 -0.16 -0.84
CA VAL A 73 -15.21 -0.30 -2.23
C VAL A 73 -15.22 -1.78 -2.58
N LEU A 74 -16.00 -2.15 -3.58
CA LEU A 74 -16.06 -3.51 -4.10
C LEU A 74 -15.30 -3.60 -5.42
N PHE A 75 -14.53 -4.66 -5.58
CA PHE A 75 -13.70 -4.94 -6.75
C PHE A 75 -14.18 -6.23 -7.41
N ASP A 76 -14.77 -6.11 -8.59
CA ASP A 76 -15.18 -7.24 -9.43
C ASP A 76 -14.14 -7.41 -10.54
N GLN A 77 -13.22 -8.36 -10.34
CA GLN A 77 -12.14 -8.63 -11.29
C GLN A 77 -12.66 -9.20 -12.61
N GLU A 78 -13.72 -10.00 -12.57
CA GLU A 78 -14.30 -10.64 -13.76
C GLU A 78 -14.96 -9.61 -14.68
N LYS A 79 -15.74 -8.70 -14.09
CA LYS A 79 -16.39 -7.60 -14.83
C LYS A 79 -15.49 -6.40 -15.02
N GLY A 80 -14.32 -6.35 -14.39
CA GLY A 80 -13.44 -5.19 -14.38
C GLY A 80 -14.11 -3.96 -13.79
N THR A 81 -14.94 -4.10 -12.74
CA THR A 81 -15.64 -2.97 -12.15
C THR A 81 -15.21 -2.68 -10.72
N ILE A 82 -15.10 -1.39 -10.41
CA ILE A 82 -14.91 -0.90 -9.05
C ILE A 82 -16.13 -0.07 -8.68
N THR A 83 -16.80 -0.45 -7.60
CA THR A 83 -17.99 0.24 -7.11
C THR A 83 -17.73 0.83 -5.73
N HIS A 84 -17.96 2.13 -5.60
CA HIS A 84 -17.85 2.85 -4.35
C HIS A 84 -19.24 3.10 -3.74
N TRP A 85 -19.39 2.72 -2.48
CA TRP A 85 -20.56 2.92 -1.66
C TRP A 85 -20.21 3.88 -0.53
N TYR A 86 -21.04 4.87 -0.29
CA TYR A 86 -20.80 5.87 0.74
C TYR A 86 -22.03 6.03 1.63
N GLY A 87 -21.75 6.31 2.91
CA GLY A 87 -22.76 6.69 3.90
C GLY A 87 -23.58 5.53 4.43
N ASP A 88 -24.46 5.84 5.36
CA ASP A 88 -25.27 4.87 6.09
C ASP A 88 -26.35 4.23 5.21
N THR A 89 -26.80 4.92 4.17
CA THR A 89 -27.77 4.44 3.19
C THR A 89 -27.18 3.51 2.15
N MET A 90 -25.87 3.33 2.16
CA MET A 90 -25.15 2.48 1.18
C MET A 90 -25.50 2.80 -0.27
N GLU A 91 -25.56 4.08 -0.61
CA GLU A 91 -25.79 4.51 -1.98
C GLU A 91 -24.57 4.36 -2.86
N VAL A 92 -24.74 3.82 -4.06
CA VAL A 92 -23.68 3.76 -5.08
C VAL A 92 -23.42 5.18 -5.58
N ARG A 93 -22.27 5.73 -5.24
CA ARG A 93 -21.90 7.08 -5.69
C ARG A 93 -20.90 7.10 -6.83
N LYS A 94 -20.18 6.00 -7.03
CA LYS A 94 -19.18 5.92 -8.10
C LYS A 94 -19.00 4.50 -8.57
N LYS A 95 -19.05 4.34 -9.87
CA LYS A 95 -18.68 3.10 -10.54
C LYS A 95 -17.58 3.40 -11.55
N LYS A 96 -16.52 2.62 -11.54
CA LYS A 96 -15.43 2.73 -12.50
C LYS A 96 -15.24 1.42 -13.22
N GLN A 97 -15.04 1.51 -14.54
CA GLN A 97 -14.69 0.38 -15.38
C GLN A 97 -13.17 0.32 -15.53
N ILE A 98 -12.58 -0.83 -15.27
CA ILE A 98 -11.18 -1.16 -15.52
C ILE A 98 -11.19 -2.47 -16.33
N PRO A 99 -10.81 -2.43 -17.60
CA PRO A 99 -10.82 -3.64 -18.42
C PRO A 99 -9.93 -4.74 -17.83
N PRO A 100 -10.28 -6.03 -17.97
CA PRO A 100 -9.39 -7.13 -17.63
C PRO A 100 -8.06 -7.02 -18.38
N PRO A 101 -6.98 -7.65 -17.94
CA PRO A 101 -6.89 -8.62 -16.85
C PRO A 101 -6.82 -7.97 -15.46
N ASP A 102 -6.58 -8.81 -14.46
CA ASP A 102 -6.54 -8.47 -13.05
C ASP A 102 -5.78 -7.19 -12.71
N PHE A 103 -6.28 -6.50 -11.71
CA PHE A 103 -5.62 -5.34 -11.13
C PHE A 103 -5.52 -5.48 -9.60
N TYR A 104 -4.54 -4.79 -9.04
CA TYR A 104 -4.25 -4.74 -7.61
C TYR A 104 -4.59 -3.36 -7.04
N GLU A 105 -4.67 -3.24 -5.74
CA GLU A 105 -4.45 -2.01 -4.98
C GLU A 105 -3.06 -2.03 -4.34
N GLY A 106 -2.64 -0.90 -3.76
CA GLY A 106 -1.29 -0.76 -3.21
C GLY A 106 -0.92 -1.84 -2.19
N VAL A 107 -1.87 -2.23 -1.32
CA VAL A 107 -1.64 -3.31 -0.32
C VAL A 107 -1.46 -4.65 -1.01
N GLY A 108 -2.36 -5.03 -1.90
CA GLY A 108 -2.27 -6.28 -2.67
C GLY A 108 -1.00 -6.35 -3.52
N ALA A 109 -0.62 -5.24 -4.17
CA ALA A 109 0.62 -5.13 -4.93
C ALA A 109 1.86 -5.37 -4.06
N THR A 110 1.89 -4.79 -2.85
CA THR A 110 2.99 -5.01 -1.90
C THR A 110 3.11 -6.47 -1.52
N TYR A 111 2.00 -7.14 -1.20
CA TYR A 111 2.02 -8.57 -0.88
C TYR A 111 2.36 -9.44 -2.09
N PHE A 112 1.90 -9.09 -3.28
CA PHE A 112 2.28 -9.78 -4.51
C PHE A 112 3.78 -9.77 -4.72
N PHE A 113 4.44 -8.61 -4.69
CA PHE A 113 5.89 -8.51 -4.85
C PHE A 113 6.66 -9.18 -3.70
N ARG A 114 6.13 -9.18 -2.47
CA ARG A 114 6.72 -9.94 -1.36
C ARG A 114 6.75 -11.45 -1.64
N THR A 115 5.74 -12.01 -2.28
CA THR A 115 5.68 -13.44 -2.61
C THR A 115 6.51 -13.81 -3.82
N ARG A 116 6.51 -12.96 -4.86
CA ARG A 116 7.21 -13.23 -6.13
C ARG A 116 8.68 -12.81 -6.12
N GLY A 117 9.05 -11.89 -5.26
CA GLY A 117 10.36 -11.26 -5.20
C GLY A 117 10.34 -9.86 -5.79
N PHE A 118 11.31 -9.08 -5.34
CA PHE A 118 11.53 -7.72 -5.83
C PHE A 118 12.71 -7.70 -6.78
N GLY A 119 12.71 -6.74 -7.73
CA GLY A 119 13.85 -6.48 -8.60
C GLY A 119 13.80 -7.12 -9.97
N ASP A 120 12.83 -7.96 -10.25
CA ASP A 120 12.60 -8.49 -11.59
C ASP A 120 11.70 -7.54 -12.39
N ARG A 121 12.30 -6.78 -13.31
CA ARG A 121 11.57 -5.85 -14.18
C ARG A 121 10.62 -6.54 -15.16
N SER A 122 10.80 -7.83 -15.43
CA SER A 122 9.90 -8.59 -16.31
C SER A 122 8.54 -8.85 -15.65
N VAL A 123 8.52 -8.86 -14.30
CA VAL A 123 7.29 -9.00 -13.52
C VAL A 123 6.63 -7.63 -13.39
N SER A 124 5.52 -7.43 -14.07
CA SER A 124 4.72 -6.21 -13.93
C SER A 124 3.25 -6.50 -13.69
N ILE A 125 2.62 -5.69 -12.86
CA ILE A 125 1.20 -5.79 -12.51
C ILE A 125 0.49 -4.48 -12.74
N ARG A 126 -0.83 -4.54 -12.84
CA ARG A 126 -1.69 -3.36 -12.91
C ARG A 126 -2.14 -2.96 -11.52
N VAL A 127 -1.95 -1.71 -11.15
CA VAL A 127 -2.30 -1.20 -9.82
C VAL A 127 -3.27 -0.03 -9.96
N PHE A 128 -4.40 -0.15 -9.30
CA PHE A 128 -5.38 0.92 -9.19
C PHE A 128 -5.00 1.90 -8.08
N GLY A 129 -4.68 3.12 -8.44
CA GLY A 129 -4.30 4.20 -7.52
C GLY A 129 -5.48 5.12 -7.16
N GLY A 130 -6.70 4.59 -7.04
CA GLY A 130 -7.90 5.32 -6.68
C GLY A 130 -8.56 6.10 -7.83
N ARG A 131 -7.79 6.64 -8.75
CA ARG A 131 -8.30 7.37 -9.93
C ARG A 131 -7.80 6.79 -11.24
N LYS A 132 -6.57 6.31 -11.26
CA LYS A 132 -5.85 5.85 -12.45
C LYS A 132 -5.34 4.44 -12.24
N VAL A 133 -5.06 3.76 -13.33
CA VAL A 133 -4.39 2.46 -13.33
C VAL A 133 -2.96 2.67 -13.79
N TYR A 134 -2.05 2.05 -13.09
CA TYR A 134 -0.63 2.08 -13.38
C TYR A 134 -0.13 0.66 -13.64
N ARG A 135 0.76 0.53 -14.60
CA ARG A 135 1.59 -0.66 -14.74
C ARG A 135 2.79 -0.49 -13.83
N VAL A 136 2.96 -1.42 -12.89
CA VAL A 136 3.99 -1.34 -11.85
C VAL A 136 4.90 -2.55 -11.96
N SER A 137 6.19 -2.30 -12.01
CA SER A 137 7.26 -3.29 -11.82
C SER A 137 8.21 -2.81 -10.72
N THR A 138 9.18 -3.62 -10.35
CA THR A 138 10.17 -3.26 -9.33
C THR A 138 11.59 -3.48 -9.84
N GLU A 139 12.50 -2.62 -9.42
CA GLU A 139 13.92 -2.71 -9.66
C GLU A 139 14.67 -2.81 -8.34
N SER A 140 15.68 -3.68 -8.27
CA SER A 140 16.61 -3.70 -7.15
C SER A 140 17.71 -2.67 -7.38
N ALA A 141 17.87 -1.76 -6.44
CA ALA A 141 18.92 -0.72 -6.49
C ALA A 141 20.12 -1.06 -5.58
N GLY A 142 20.19 -2.29 -5.07
CA GLY A 142 21.31 -2.77 -4.27
C GLY A 142 20.89 -3.33 -2.91
N VAL A 143 21.90 -3.68 -2.13
CA VAL A 143 21.76 -4.20 -0.76
C VAL A 143 22.34 -3.19 0.21
N GLU A 144 21.59 -2.87 1.26
CA GLU A 144 21.98 -1.94 2.31
C GLU A 144 21.68 -2.54 3.69
N THR A 145 22.55 -2.25 4.64
CA THR A 145 22.30 -2.55 6.04
C THR A 145 21.86 -1.27 6.75
N ILE A 146 20.62 -1.27 7.23
CA ILE A 146 20.04 -0.08 7.88
C ILE A 146 19.78 -0.32 9.37
N PRO A 147 19.74 0.74 10.20
CA PRO A 147 19.34 0.63 11.60
C PRO A 147 17.91 0.09 11.73
N TYR A 148 17.68 -0.78 12.72
CA TYR A 148 16.34 -1.27 13.09
C TYR A 148 16.30 -1.61 14.58
N GLY A 149 15.47 -0.93 15.35
CA GLY A 149 15.45 -1.05 16.81
C GLY A 149 16.82 -0.75 17.41
N ASN A 150 17.33 -1.65 18.24
CA ASN A 150 18.67 -1.54 18.85
C ASN A 150 19.78 -2.19 18.01
N GLY A 151 19.47 -2.64 16.80
CA GLY A 151 20.41 -3.36 15.93
C GLY A 151 20.38 -2.85 14.49
N LYS A 152 20.69 -3.75 13.58
CA LYS A 152 20.73 -3.50 12.14
C LYS A 152 20.01 -4.62 11.41
N VAL A 153 19.48 -4.33 10.23
CA VAL A 153 18.87 -5.31 9.33
C VAL A 153 19.44 -5.15 7.93
N GLU A 154 19.77 -6.27 7.29
CA GLU A 154 20.16 -6.28 5.89
C GLU A 154 18.91 -6.21 5.01
N THR A 155 18.92 -5.30 4.05
CA THR A 155 17.78 -5.01 3.18
C THR A 155 18.17 -4.98 1.72
N VAL A 156 17.20 -5.21 0.86
CA VAL A 156 17.27 -4.88 -0.57
C VAL A 156 16.57 -3.55 -0.76
N LEU A 157 17.26 -2.60 -1.37
CA LEU A 157 16.67 -1.35 -1.81
C LEU A 157 15.86 -1.60 -3.09
N VAL A 158 14.57 -1.38 -3.03
CA VAL A 158 13.62 -1.59 -4.11
C VAL A 158 13.10 -0.26 -4.59
N LYS A 159 13.17 -0.05 -5.91
CA LYS A 159 12.59 1.11 -6.60
C LYS A 159 11.39 0.65 -7.42
N PRO A 160 10.15 0.99 -7.04
CA PRO A 160 8.99 0.76 -7.88
C PRO A 160 9.03 1.66 -9.11
N ILE A 161 8.76 1.07 -10.26
CA ILE A 161 8.62 1.76 -11.55
C ILE A 161 7.16 1.69 -11.93
N TYR A 162 6.54 2.83 -12.21
CA TYR A 162 5.13 2.89 -12.56
C TYR A 162 4.89 3.76 -13.79
N LYS A 163 4.06 3.24 -14.69
CA LYS A 163 3.61 3.90 -15.91
C LYS A 163 2.09 3.95 -15.93
N GLU A 164 1.52 5.14 -16.11
CA GLU A 164 0.07 5.30 -16.22
C GLU A 164 -0.46 4.63 -17.48
N GLU A 165 -1.51 3.79 -17.36
CA GLU A 165 -2.21 3.21 -18.51
C GLU A 165 -3.08 4.28 -19.20
N GLY A 166 -2.91 4.43 -20.52
CA GLY A 166 -3.66 5.42 -21.32
C GLY A 166 -3.18 6.85 -21.15
N GLY A 167 -2.08 7.08 -20.44
CA GLY A 167 -1.46 8.40 -20.27
C GLY A 167 -0.37 8.67 -21.31
N SER A 168 -0.24 9.93 -21.72
CA SER A 168 0.77 10.37 -22.72
C SER A 168 2.16 10.62 -22.11
N GLY A 169 2.49 10.07 -20.94
CA GLY A 169 3.81 10.25 -20.34
C GLY A 169 3.89 9.91 -18.85
N GLU A 170 5.11 9.80 -18.35
CA GLU A 170 5.47 9.54 -16.95
C GLU A 170 5.19 10.75 -16.04
N LYS A 171 3.94 11.13 -15.85
CA LYS A 171 3.59 12.11 -14.83
C LYS A 171 3.01 11.42 -13.60
N SER A 172 3.89 10.92 -12.77
CA SER A 172 3.54 10.51 -11.42
C SER A 172 3.40 11.73 -10.49
N MET A 173 2.44 11.66 -9.56
CA MET A 173 2.38 12.61 -8.43
C MET A 173 3.48 12.33 -7.40
N LEU A 174 4.01 11.13 -7.39
CA LEU A 174 5.18 10.72 -6.62
C LEU A 174 6.42 11.03 -7.45
N GLY A 175 7.35 11.83 -6.91
CA GLY A 175 8.64 12.06 -7.51
C GLY A 175 9.49 10.80 -7.46
N GLU A 176 9.81 10.35 -6.28
CA GLU A 176 10.59 9.14 -6.03
C GLU A 176 9.95 8.32 -4.93
N LEU A 177 9.93 7.01 -5.11
CA LEU A 177 9.55 6.04 -4.09
C LEU A 177 10.67 5.02 -3.95
N LEU A 178 11.20 4.88 -2.74
CA LEU A 178 12.22 3.89 -2.38
C LEU A 178 11.70 3.05 -1.22
N VAL A 179 11.92 1.75 -1.29
CA VAL A 179 11.48 0.82 -0.24
C VAL A 179 12.64 -0.09 0.13
N TRP A 180 13.04 -0.10 1.39
CA TRP A 180 13.98 -1.06 1.95
C TRP A 180 13.23 -2.27 2.46
N VAL A 181 13.50 -3.42 1.89
CA VAL A 181 12.82 -4.68 2.20
C VAL A 181 13.83 -5.65 2.82
N SER A 182 13.46 -6.28 3.94
CA SER A 182 14.34 -7.25 4.61
C SER A 182 14.74 -8.39 3.66
N ARG A 183 16.01 -8.81 3.70
CA ARG A 183 16.53 -9.91 2.86
C ARG A 183 16.06 -11.28 3.29
N ASP A 184 15.52 -11.41 4.48
CA ASP A 184 14.97 -12.67 4.96
C ASP A 184 13.74 -13.12 4.12
N PRO A 185 13.33 -14.41 4.20
CA PRO A 185 12.24 -14.94 3.39
C PRO A 185 10.89 -14.23 3.56
N ARG A 186 10.70 -13.49 4.65
CA ARG A 186 9.45 -12.72 4.89
C ARG A 186 9.37 -11.45 4.05
N ARG A 187 10.50 -10.91 3.59
CA ARG A 187 10.58 -9.71 2.73
C ARG A 187 9.72 -8.57 3.24
N VAL A 188 9.93 -8.20 4.50
CA VAL A 188 9.15 -7.15 5.16
C VAL A 188 9.66 -5.77 4.74
N PRO A 189 8.81 -4.84 4.31
CA PRO A 189 9.20 -3.45 4.13
C PRO A 189 9.60 -2.83 5.48
N VAL A 190 10.85 -2.41 5.61
CA VAL A 190 11.43 -1.89 6.85
C VAL A 190 11.49 -0.37 6.85
N LYS A 191 11.76 0.20 5.69
CA LYS A 191 11.83 1.66 5.51
C LYS A 191 11.22 2.06 4.17
N LEU A 192 10.57 3.20 4.17
CA LEU A 192 9.98 3.82 3.00
C LEU A 192 10.48 5.27 2.92
N TYR A 193 10.85 5.70 1.72
CA TYR A 193 11.05 7.09 1.37
C TYR A 193 10.15 7.44 0.20
N ALA A 194 9.43 8.54 0.30
CA ALA A 194 8.64 9.07 -0.81
C ALA A 194 8.84 10.58 -0.93
N SER A 195 9.06 11.05 -2.14
CA SER A 195 9.06 12.48 -2.46
C SER A 195 7.83 12.83 -3.30
N PHE A 196 7.35 14.04 -3.15
CA PHE A 196 6.19 14.57 -3.86
C PHE A 196 6.59 15.85 -4.58
N THR A 197 6.33 15.93 -5.90
CA THR A 197 6.82 17.00 -6.77
C THR A 197 5.78 18.07 -7.11
N LYS A 198 4.54 17.97 -6.62
CA LYS A 198 3.49 18.98 -6.87
C LYS A 198 3.42 20.00 -5.73
N GLY A 199 3.87 21.21 -6.01
CA GLY A 199 3.82 22.36 -5.09
C GLY A 199 5.05 22.42 -4.19
N LEU A 200 4.85 22.45 -2.87
CA LEU A 200 5.93 22.31 -1.89
C LEU A 200 6.51 20.89 -1.98
N GLU A 201 7.83 20.78 -2.08
CA GLU A 201 8.52 19.49 -2.00
C GLU A 201 8.32 18.86 -0.62
N TRP A 202 7.50 17.81 -0.56
CA TRP A 202 7.34 17.02 0.65
C TRP A 202 8.17 15.75 0.55
N ARG A 203 8.85 15.44 1.63
CA ARG A 203 9.57 14.18 1.80
C ARG A 203 8.97 13.42 2.97
N LEU A 204 8.53 12.20 2.72
CA LEU A 204 8.03 11.28 3.74
C LEU A 204 9.05 10.17 3.93
N VAL A 205 9.43 9.93 5.18
CA VAL A 205 10.21 8.76 5.59
C VAL A 205 9.34 7.97 6.55
N GLY A 206 9.06 6.72 6.20
CA GLY A 206 8.41 5.76 7.08
C GLY A 206 9.42 4.72 7.52
N GLU A 207 9.45 4.39 8.80
CA GLU A 207 10.31 3.35 9.36
C GLU A 207 9.48 2.36 10.17
N LEU A 208 9.76 1.07 9.96
CA LEU A 208 9.12 0.01 10.75
C LEU A 208 9.60 0.08 12.19
N GLN A 209 8.68 0.22 13.14
CA GLN A 209 9.01 0.31 14.56
C GLN A 209 9.02 -1.06 15.24
N SER A 210 8.23 -2.02 14.74
CA SER A 210 8.13 -3.37 15.28
C SER A 210 7.61 -4.35 14.21
N GLY A 211 7.79 -5.65 14.43
CA GLY A 211 7.26 -6.70 13.55
C GLY A 211 8.31 -7.55 12.85
N LEU A 212 9.59 -7.19 12.94
CA LEU A 212 10.67 -8.15 12.69
C LEU A 212 10.98 -8.86 14.00
N PRO A 213 11.19 -10.20 14.04
CA PRO A 213 11.80 -10.85 15.19
C PRO A 213 13.18 -10.24 15.41
N ALA A 214 13.66 -10.33 16.65
CA ALA A 214 15.03 -9.94 16.98
C ALA A 214 16.01 -10.54 15.97
N PRO A 215 17.06 -9.80 15.55
CA PRO A 215 18.12 -10.38 14.75
C PRO A 215 18.65 -11.61 15.48
N ILE A 216 18.84 -12.71 14.75
CA ILE A 216 19.52 -13.88 15.27
C ILE A 216 20.92 -13.40 15.63
N GLN A 217 21.21 -13.33 16.92
CA GLN A 217 22.58 -13.12 17.40
C GLN A 217 23.37 -14.34 16.98
N GLN A 218 24.28 -14.17 16.03
CA GLN A 218 25.32 -15.15 15.69
C GLN A 218 26.45 -15.03 16.69
#